data_241a9fd5eebad8aca69e76b3409b7181
#
_entry.id   241a9fd5eebad8aca69e76b3409b7181
#
_cell.length_a   1.000
_cell.length_b   1.000
_cell.length_c   1.000
_cell.angle_alpha   90.00
_cell.angle_beta   90.00
_cell.angle_gamma   90.00
#
_symmetry.space_group_name_H-M   'P 1'
#
loop_
_entity.id
_entity.type
_entity.pdbx_description
1 polymer ?
#
loop_
_entity_poly.entity_id
_entity_poly.type
_entity_poly.pdbx_seq_one_letter_code
_entity_poly.pdbx_strand_id
1 'polypeptide(L)'
;MAHTSIRRPVAQALSLTLALTAFLGATAATATAAGPQAGPAPVLSASDHQVVTGLERYAHRLRTAEPGGSGNDLAAFASMTRGANIVGLGEASHGSKELFTVKDRLLRQLVTREGFSAFAMEISWSAAARIDAYVRTGEGDLRQIMREEFQDGYSLLNTEEFRNLFSWVREHNRTSARPVRILGLDFSDAAPEQYEHILTWAEGHAPALAPELRRRYATLRALPTGVAARMAAYNALPLGERKAIEKDAAAAYRLLSEAGTQDPWVLQEARVISHMATEYTVDWSDPAQAKAASRHRDRTMAETAVWWQRQTGQRLVVSAHNGHAAYESAVPDYYPVTMGADLRELVGREYLAVGTSLNGGDYRARTATGEAGTYSVGPAAPGSNEYTLDKVRHRDFYVDLRAARRDPAVAGWLDTARPTFVIPGRYPNQPTPPLALGRAFDVVVHLHTVGASVPVPQPE
;
A
#
# COMPACT_ATOMS: atom_id res chain seq x y z
N MET A 1 -58.94 -6.12 -5.34
CA MET A 1 -57.79 -5.28 -5.66
C MET A 1 -56.69 -5.68 -4.65
N ALA A 2 -55.77 -6.51 -5.09
CA ALA A 2 -54.69 -7.04 -4.24
C ALA A 2 -53.39 -6.31 -4.64
N HIS A 3 -52.82 -5.54 -3.71
CA HIS A 3 -51.50 -4.92 -3.87
C HIS A 3 -50.40 -5.95 -3.63
N THR A 4 -49.78 -6.39 -4.70
CA THR A 4 -48.58 -7.25 -4.64
C THR A 4 -47.35 -6.35 -4.45
N SER A 5 -46.82 -6.35 -3.23
CA SER A 5 -45.55 -5.71 -2.86
C SER A 5 -44.38 -6.51 -3.45
N ILE A 6 -43.73 -5.97 -4.48
CA ILE A 6 -42.48 -6.52 -5.02
C ILE A 6 -41.33 -6.13 -4.07
N ARG A 7 -40.87 -7.09 -3.29
CA ARG A 7 -39.60 -6.97 -2.54
C ARG A 7 -38.44 -7.04 -3.53
N ARG A 8 -37.71 -5.95 -3.68
CA ARG A 8 -36.41 -5.93 -4.39
C ARG A 8 -35.39 -6.73 -3.59
N PRO A 9 -34.61 -7.64 -4.21
CA PRO A 9 -33.50 -8.25 -3.55
C PRO A 9 -32.42 -7.20 -3.28
N VAL A 10 -31.99 -7.05 -2.04
CA VAL A 10 -30.79 -6.31 -1.66
C VAL A 10 -29.61 -7.10 -2.22
N ALA A 11 -28.98 -6.58 -3.26
CA ALA A 11 -27.73 -7.11 -3.76
C ALA A 11 -26.66 -6.93 -2.67
N GLN A 12 -26.21 -8.03 -2.09
CA GLN A 12 -25.01 -8.06 -1.27
C GLN A 12 -23.83 -7.78 -2.20
N ALA A 13 -23.36 -6.55 -2.22
CA ALA A 13 -22.08 -6.19 -2.80
C ALA A 13 -20.99 -6.85 -1.95
N LEU A 14 -20.45 -7.99 -2.40
CA LEU A 14 -19.20 -8.52 -1.91
C LEU A 14 -18.08 -7.62 -2.41
N SER A 15 -17.73 -6.63 -1.61
CA SER A 15 -16.57 -5.79 -1.85
C SER A 15 -15.33 -6.66 -1.84
N LEU A 16 -14.53 -6.63 -2.92
CA LEU A 16 -13.16 -7.16 -2.96
C LEU A 16 -12.26 -6.31 -2.06
N THR A 17 -12.53 -6.33 -0.78
CA THR A 17 -11.61 -5.81 0.21
C THR A 17 -10.79 -6.99 0.66
N LEU A 18 -9.48 -6.95 0.41
CA LEU A 18 -8.48 -7.93 0.82
C LEU A 18 -8.92 -8.73 2.05
N ALA A 19 -9.15 -10.00 1.84
CA ALA A 19 -9.62 -10.92 2.85
C ALA A 19 -8.52 -11.20 3.89
N LEU A 20 -8.42 -10.35 4.89
CA LEU A 20 -7.78 -10.69 6.16
C LEU A 20 -8.82 -11.29 7.13
N THR A 21 -9.79 -12.05 6.62
CA THR A 21 -10.91 -12.55 7.42
C THR A 21 -11.11 -14.06 7.33
N ALA A 22 -10.06 -14.83 7.47
CA ALA A 22 -10.21 -16.25 7.73
C ALA A 22 -9.14 -16.71 8.71
N PHE A 23 -9.35 -16.46 10.00
CA PHE A 23 -8.89 -17.31 11.09
C PHE A 23 -9.21 -16.64 12.42
N LEU A 24 -10.29 -17.07 13.05
CA LEU A 24 -10.43 -17.31 14.49
C LEU A 24 -11.91 -17.63 14.80
N GLY A 25 -12.28 -18.86 14.57
CA GLY A 25 -13.39 -19.47 15.29
C GLY A 25 -12.91 -19.78 16.71
N ALA A 26 -13.01 -18.81 17.61
CA ALA A 26 -12.91 -19.05 19.04
C ALA A 26 -14.23 -18.63 19.69
N THR A 27 -14.86 -19.58 20.34
CA THR A 27 -16.08 -19.42 21.12
C THR A 27 -16.02 -18.21 22.06
N ALA A 28 -16.94 -17.26 21.87
CA ALA A 28 -17.13 -16.13 22.75
C ALA A 28 -17.65 -16.62 24.12
N ALA A 29 -16.77 -16.68 25.09
CA ALA A 29 -17.16 -16.66 26.51
C ALA A 29 -17.47 -15.21 26.87
N THR A 30 -18.69 -14.91 27.26
CA THR A 30 -19.12 -13.62 27.82
C THR A 30 -18.42 -13.39 29.15
N ALA A 31 -17.29 -12.66 29.11
CA ALA A 31 -16.69 -12.12 30.34
C ALA A 31 -17.30 -10.74 30.61
N THR A 32 -17.98 -10.61 31.70
CA THR A 32 -18.41 -9.32 32.29
C THR A 32 -17.15 -8.49 32.57
N ALA A 33 -16.99 -7.37 31.88
CA ALA A 33 -15.87 -6.46 32.05
C ALA A 33 -15.98 -5.73 33.40
N ALA A 34 -15.15 -6.15 34.35
CA ALA A 34 -14.73 -5.26 35.45
C ALA A 34 -13.75 -4.25 34.82
N GLY A 35 -14.02 -2.94 35.04
CA GLY A 35 -13.13 -1.89 34.52
C GLY A 35 -11.69 -2.07 35.00
N PRO A 36 -10.70 -1.75 34.17
CA PRO A 36 -9.31 -1.90 34.54
C PRO A 36 -8.96 -0.94 35.65
N GLN A 37 -8.65 -1.46 36.85
CA GLN A 37 -7.91 -0.71 37.85
C GLN A 37 -6.53 -0.45 37.26
N ALA A 38 -6.14 0.83 37.11
CA ALA A 38 -4.81 1.24 36.74
C ALA A 38 -3.80 0.75 37.79
N GLY A 39 -3.19 -0.40 37.54
CA GLY A 39 -2.01 -0.84 38.27
C GLY A 39 -0.82 0.11 38.01
N PRO A 40 0.25 0.07 38.84
CA PRO A 40 1.41 0.90 38.63
C PRO A 40 1.97 0.61 37.22
N ALA A 41 2.38 1.68 36.50
CA ALA A 41 2.93 1.56 35.17
C ALA A 41 4.08 0.52 35.20
N PRO A 42 4.10 -0.43 34.25
CA PRO A 42 5.13 -1.46 34.24
C PRO A 42 6.50 -0.83 34.09
N VAL A 43 7.39 -1.15 35.03
CA VAL A 43 8.78 -0.68 35.03
C VAL A 43 9.55 -1.48 33.98
N LEU A 44 10.31 -0.78 33.13
CA LEU A 44 11.23 -1.42 32.17
C LEU A 44 12.20 -2.36 32.91
N SER A 45 12.45 -3.54 32.36
CA SER A 45 13.51 -4.41 32.84
C SER A 45 14.90 -3.76 32.64
N ALA A 46 15.91 -4.23 33.33
CA ALA A 46 17.29 -3.74 33.14
C ALA A 46 17.76 -3.95 31.69
N SER A 47 17.37 -5.05 31.04
CA SER A 47 17.66 -5.31 29.63
C SER A 47 16.95 -4.33 28.69
N ASP A 48 15.68 -3.98 28.97
CA ASP A 48 14.95 -3.01 28.16
C ASP A 48 15.56 -1.61 28.27
N HIS A 49 16.04 -1.22 29.46
CA HIS A 49 16.78 0.04 29.64
C HIS A 49 18.04 0.10 28.79
N GLN A 50 18.80 -1.02 28.68
CA GLN A 50 19.98 -1.09 27.83
C GLN A 50 19.62 -0.92 26.35
N VAL A 51 18.55 -1.56 25.89
CA VAL A 51 18.04 -1.42 24.52
C VAL A 51 17.64 0.02 24.22
N VAL A 52 16.84 0.64 25.09
CA VAL A 52 16.41 2.05 24.93
C VAL A 52 17.63 2.97 24.85
N THR A 53 18.58 2.84 25.79
CA THR A 53 19.82 3.62 25.78
C THR A 53 20.65 3.40 24.52
N GLY A 54 20.69 2.17 24.02
CA GLY A 54 21.34 1.84 22.75
C GLY A 54 20.65 2.50 21.56
N LEU A 55 19.33 2.42 21.47
CA LEU A 55 18.55 3.06 20.41
C LEU A 55 18.72 4.59 20.41
N GLU A 56 18.75 5.23 21.57
CA GLU A 56 18.91 6.68 21.71
C GLU A 56 20.19 7.23 21.08
N ARG A 57 21.25 6.42 20.98
CA ARG A 57 22.52 6.83 20.33
C ARG A 57 22.37 6.98 18.81
N TYR A 58 21.41 6.30 18.21
CA TYR A 58 21.18 6.27 16.78
C TYR A 58 19.86 6.92 16.36
N ALA A 59 19.00 7.24 17.33
CA ALA A 59 17.72 7.89 17.07
C ALA A 59 17.91 9.37 16.71
N HIS A 60 17.27 9.79 15.63
CA HIS A 60 17.23 11.16 15.17
C HIS A 60 15.82 11.72 15.40
N ARG A 61 15.73 12.82 16.15
CA ARG A 61 14.45 13.46 16.43
C ARG A 61 13.76 13.88 15.15
N LEU A 62 12.50 13.46 14.98
CA LEU A 62 11.58 14.01 13.99
C LEU A 62 10.87 15.21 14.64
N ARG A 63 11.04 16.42 14.10
CA ARG A 63 10.46 17.63 14.70
C ARG A 63 8.95 17.71 14.49
N THR A 64 8.47 17.17 13.39
CA THR A 64 7.06 17.09 13.02
C THR A 64 6.84 16.00 11.98
N ALA A 65 5.67 15.41 11.95
CA ALA A 65 5.23 14.54 10.86
C ALA A 65 4.66 15.35 9.68
N GLU A 66 4.26 16.61 9.90
CA GLU A 66 3.64 17.45 8.87
C GLU A 66 4.64 17.83 7.78
N PRO A 67 4.23 17.80 6.49
CA PRO A 67 5.05 18.22 5.38
C PRO A 67 5.32 19.73 5.42
N GLY A 68 6.52 20.13 4.98
CA GLY A 68 6.95 21.53 4.99
C GLY A 68 8.10 21.78 5.95
N GLY A 69 8.44 23.07 6.15
CA GLY A 69 9.58 23.48 6.96
C GLY A 69 10.95 23.22 6.30
N SER A 70 12.03 23.40 7.06
CA SER A 70 13.40 23.38 6.53
C SER A 70 13.92 21.99 6.14
N GLY A 71 13.31 20.91 6.62
CA GLY A 71 13.80 19.53 6.44
C GLY A 71 15.14 19.23 7.10
N ASN A 72 15.71 20.15 7.90
CA ASN A 72 17.04 19.99 8.50
C ASN A 72 17.14 18.78 9.45
N ASP A 73 16.03 18.42 10.10
CA ASP A 73 15.94 17.22 10.94
C ASP A 73 15.91 15.92 10.14
N LEU A 74 15.76 15.96 8.82
CA LEU A 74 15.82 14.83 7.91
C LEU A 74 17.19 14.64 7.23
N ALA A 75 18.20 15.44 7.58
CA ALA A 75 19.53 15.35 6.96
C ALA A 75 20.18 13.97 7.15
N ALA A 76 19.99 13.33 8.32
CA ALA A 76 20.49 12.00 8.55
C ALA A 76 19.73 10.94 7.71
N PHE A 77 18.42 11.12 7.50
CA PHE A 77 17.61 10.24 6.66
C PHE A 77 18.13 10.18 5.22
N ALA A 78 18.51 11.32 4.65
CA ALA A 78 19.15 11.38 3.34
C ALA A 78 20.42 10.51 3.25
N SER A 79 21.21 10.48 4.31
CA SER A 79 22.39 9.61 4.38
C SER A 79 22.04 8.13 4.47
N MET A 80 20.95 7.79 5.15
CA MET A 80 20.46 6.42 5.30
C MET A 80 19.98 5.82 3.97
N THR A 81 19.42 6.64 3.06
CA THR A 81 18.91 6.25 1.74
C THR A 81 19.95 6.28 0.62
N ARG A 82 21.20 6.62 0.96
CA ARG A 82 22.28 6.68 -0.03
C ARG A 82 22.50 5.33 -0.69
N GLY A 83 22.54 5.30 -2.01
CA GLY A 83 22.73 4.08 -2.82
C GLY A 83 21.45 3.28 -3.09
N ALA A 84 20.32 3.65 -2.50
CA ALA A 84 19.05 3.05 -2.85
C ALA A 84 18.47 3.70 -4.12
N ASN A 85 18.00 2.89 -5.06
CA ASN A 85 17.23 3.33 -6.22
C ASN A 85 15.72 3.22 -5.96
N ILE A 86 15.32 2.34 -5.03
CA ILE A 86 13.94 2.15 -4.58
C ILE A 86 13.91 2.27 -3.06
N VAL A 87 13.10 3.19 -2.52
CA VAL A 87 12.86 3.35 -1.08
C VAL A 87 11.41 3.02 -0.77
N GLY A 88 11.17 1.93 -0.04
CA GLY A 88 9.84 1.58 0.46
C GLY A 88 9.53 2.37 1.72
N LEU A 89 8.49 3.19 1.70
CA LEU A 89 7.92 3.88 2.85
C LEU A 89 6.65 3.15 3.30
N GLY A 90 6.77 2.31 4.32
CA GLY A 90 5.66 1.58 4.91
C GLY A 90 4.76 2.46 5.78
N GLU A 91 3.48 2.11 5.92
CA GLU A 91 2.63 2.57 7.01
C GLU A 91 2.09 1.42 7.84
N ALA A 92 2.05 1.60 9.17
CA ALA A 92 1.49 0.63 10.11
C ALA A 92 -0.06 0.61 10.09
N SER A 93 -0.68 1.60 9.45
CA SER A 93 -2.13 1.74 9.31
C SER A 93 -2.49 2.51 8.06
N HIS A 94 -3.46 2.01 7.28
CA HIS A 94 -4.02 2.72 6.12
C HIS A 94 -4.95 3.90 6.49
N GLY A 95 -5.11 4.20 7.77
CA GLY A 95 -6.10 5.18 8.21
C GLY A 95 -5.59 6.24 9.17
N SER A 96 -4.28 6.38 9.36
CA SER A 96 -3.69 7.35 10.31
C SER A 96 -3.02 8.51 9.59
N LYS A 97 -3.42 9.73 9.96
CA LYS A 97 -2.99 10.99 9.36
C LYS A 97 -1.47 11.14 9.34
N GLU A 98 -0.83 11.03 10.51
CA GLU A 98 0.60 11.32 10.65
C GLU A 98 1.47 10.30 9.92
N LEU A 99 0.97 9.08 9.68
CA LEU A 99 1.66 8.09 8.85
C LEU A 99 1.69 8.52 7.38
N PHE A 100 0.65 9.18 6.88
CA PHE A 100 0.60 9.71 5.52
C PHE A 100 1.41 11.01 5.40
N THR A 101 1.28 11.92 6.38
CA THR A 101 2.00 13.20 6.32
C THR A 101 3.51 13.03 6.48
N VAL A 102 3.97 12.06 7.29
CA VAL A 102 5.41 11.77 7.38
C VAL A 102 5.95 11.17 6.07
N LYS A 103 5.18 10.32 5.38
CA LYS A 103 5.55 9.83 4.04
C LYS A 103 5.67 10.99 3.03
N ASP A 104 4.70 11.90 3.01
CA ASP A 104 4.77 13.11 2.17
C ASP A 104 6.05 13.91 2.50
N ARG A 105 6.35 14.11 3.77
CA ARG A 105 7.54 14.84 4.21
C ARG A 105 8.84 14.16 3.78
N LEU A 106 8.92 12.84 3.91
CA LEU A 106 10.07 12.05 3.46
C LEU A 106 10.18 12.03 1.93
N LEU A 107 9.06 11.92 1.21
CA LEU A 107 9.03 12.03 -0.26
C LEU A 107 9.60 13.37 -0.71
N ARG A 108 9.15 14.49 -0.13
CA ARG A 108 9.66 15.83 -0.48
C ARG A 108 11.17 15.93 -0.26
N GLN A 109 11.69 15.37 0.84
CA GLN A 109 13.13 15.32 1.09
C GLN A 109 13.86 14.53 0.00
N LEU A 110 13.38 13.33 -0.34
CA LEU A 110 13.97 12.46 -1.36
C LEU A 110 13.92 13.09 -2.76
N VAL A 111 12.81 13.74 -3.10
CA VAL A 111 12.65 14.44 -4.39
C VAL A 111 13.57 15.65 -4.48
N THR A 112 13.52 16.54 -3.49
CA THR A 112 14.19 17.84 -3.59
C THR A 112 15.69 17.78 -3.32
N ARG A 113 16.17 16.75 -2.61
CA ARG A 113 17.57 16.64 -2.17
C ARG A 113 18.30 15.44 -2.73
N GLU A 114 17.61 14.32 -2.97
CA GLU A 114 18.24 13.05 -3.32
C GLU A 114 17.94 12.60 -4.76
N GLY A 115 17.18 13.38 -5.52
CA GLY A 115 16.94 13.15 -6.95
C GLY A 115 15.96 12.00 -7.26
N PHE A 116 15.10 11.63 -6.31
CA PHE A 116 13.98 10.75 -6.59
C PHE A 116 12.97 11.49 -7.47
N SER A 117 12.36 10.79 -8.42
CA SER A 117 11.44 11.42 -9.38
C SER A 117 10.26 10.52 -9.77
N ALA A 118 9.99 9.47 -8.99
CA ALA A 118 8.77 8.68 -9.12
C ALA A 118 8.23 8.29 -7.73
N PHE A 119 6.90 8.31 -7.61
CA PHE A 119 6.17 7.90 -6.42
C PHE A 119 5.20 6.80 -6.80
N ALA A 120 5.50 5.59 -6.38
CA ALA A 120 4.71 4.40 -6.63
C ALA A 120 3.82 4.09 -5.42
N MET A 121 2.56 3.79 -5.66
CA MET A 121 1.58 3.56 -4.60
C MET A 121 0.98 2.16 -4.72
N GLU A 122 0.54 1.62 -3.59
CA GLU A 122 -0.30 0.43 -3.49
C GLU A 122 -1.74 0.76 -3.94
N ILE A 123 -1.89 1.15 -5.21
CA ILE A 123 -3.16 1.42 -5.89
C ILE A 123 -3.13 0.84 -7.29
N SER A 124 -4.28 0.73 -7.95
CA SER A 124 -4.33 0.22 -9.32
C SER A 124 -3.51 1.08 -10.29
N TRP A 125 -2.99 0.41 -11.31
CA TRP A 125 -2.28 1.08 -12.41
C TRP A 125 -3.12 2.19 -13.07
N SER A 126 -4.40 1.92 -13.31
CA SER A 126 -5.33 2.87 -13.93
C SER A 126 -5.58 4.11 -13.08
N ALA A 127 -5.81 3.94 -11.76
CA ALA A 127 -6.00 5.06 -10.84
C ALA A 127 -4.78 5.99 -10.82
N ALA A 128 -3.57 5.39 -10.75
CA ALA A 128 -2.34 6.16 -10.79
C ALA A 128 -2.12 6.88 -12.11
N ALA A 129 -2.50 6.29 -13.25
CA ALA A 129 -2.37 6.93 -14.55
C ALA A 129 -3.15 8.25 -14.65
N ARG A 130 -4.38 8.31 -14.09
CA ARG A 130 -5.17 9.54 -14.02
C ARG A 130 -4.56 10.59 -13.10
N ILE A 131 -4.02 10.17 -11.94
CA ILE A 131 -3.33 11.07 -11.03
C ILE A 131 -2.02 11.56 -11.66
N ASP A 132 -1.27 10.69 -12.36
CA ASP A 132 -0.06 11.08 -13.09
C ASP A 132 -0.35 12.10 -14.18
N ALA A 133 -1.42 11.93 -14.93
CA ALA A 133 -1.86 12.93 -15.91
C ALA A 133 -2.12 14.29 -15.24
N TYR A 134 -2.86 14.33 -14.12
CA TYR A 134 -3.09 15.54 -13.36
C TYR A 134 -1.79 16.20 -12.88
N VAL A 135 -0.88 15.46 -12.24
CA VAL A 135 0.34 16.07 -11.69
C VAL A 135 1.31 16.55 -12.78
N ARG A 136 1.21 16.03 -14.00
CA ARG A 136 2.01 16.45 -15.16
C ARG A 136 1.40 17.65 -15.88
N THR A 137 0.12 17.60 -16.19
CA THR A 137 -0.55 18.57 -17.07
C THR A 137 -1.43 19.57 -16.32
N GLY A 138 -1.96 19.17 -15.14
CA GLY A 138 -2.99 19.90 -14.40
C GLY A 138 -4.41 19.67 -14.96
N GLU A 139 -4.56 18.71 -15.85
CA GLU A 139 -5.85 18.36 -16.45
C GLU A 139 -6.75 17.65 -15.43
N GLY A 140 -8.01 18.05 -15.36
CA GLY A 140 -9.02 17.48 -14.47
C GLY A 140 -9.07 18.11 -13.07
N ASP A 141 -10.06 17.68 -12.30
CA ASP A 141 -10.24 18.03 -10.88
C ASP A 141 -9.68 16.91 -10.01
N LEU A 142 -8.66 17.21 -9.22
CA LEU A 142 -7.99 16.20 -8.37
C LEU A 142 -8.95 15.55 -7.38
N ARG A 143 -9.86 16.31 -6.76
CA ARG A 143 -10.84 15.76 -5.81
C ARG A 143 -11.80 14.79 -6.50
N GLN A 144 -12.23 15.13 -7.72
CA GLN A 144 -13.07 14.25 -8.53
C GLN A 144 -12.30 12.98 -8.91
N ILE A 145 -11.07 13.10 -9.44
CA ILE A 145 -10.22 11.96 -9.78
C ILE A 145 -10.05 11.04 -8.58
N MET A 146 -9.70 11.57 -7.40
CA MET A 146 -9.52 10.75 -6.19
C MET A 146 -10.82 10.07 -5.75
N ARG A 147 -11.97 10.73 -5.85
CA ARG A 147 -13.27 10.11 -5.51
C ARG A 147 -13.66 9.00 -6.45
N GLU A 148 -13.35 9.13 -7.74
CA GLU A 148 -13.66 8.14 -8.76
C GLU A 148 -12.74 6.93 -8.70
N GLU A 149 -11.45 7.15 -8.41
CA GLU A 149 -10.43 6.11 -8.45
C GLU A 149 -10.20 5.42 -7.09
N PHE A 150 -10.31 6.16 -5.99
CA PHE A 150 -10.10 5.57 -4.67
C PHE A 150 -11.41 5.01 -4.11
N GLN A 151 -11.84 3.90 -4.70
CA GLN A 151 -13.02 3.14 -4.30
C GLN A 151 -12.63 1.82 -3.65
N ASP A 152 -13.57 1.14 -3.03
CA ASP A 152 -13.41 -0.17 -2.39
C ASP A 152 -12.15 -0.29 -1.52
N GLY A 153 -11.22 -1.16 -1.83
CA GLY A 153 -9.99 -1.39 -1.07
C GLY A 153 -9.12 -0.15 -0.90
N TYR A 154 -9.14 0.77 -1.85
CA TYR A 154 -8.35 2.00 -1.83
C TYR A 154 -9.07 3.20 -1.20
N SER A 155 -10.31 3.04 -0.75
CA SER A 155 -11.13 4.16 -0.24
C SER A 155 -10.55 4.85 1.01
N LEU A 156 -9.71 4.16 1.79
CA LEU A 156 -9.01 4.74 2.93
C LEU A 156 -7.88 5.69 2.51
N LEU A 157 -7.42 5.61 1.25
CA LEU A 157 -6.42 6.53 0.69
C LEU A 157 -7.06 7.80 0.08
N ASN A 158 -8.41 7.86 -0.01
CA ASN A 158 -9.12 9.05 -0.44
C ASN A 158 -9.16 10.11 0.67
N THR A 159 -8.02 10.75 0.92
CA THR A 159 -7.78 11.64 2.06
C THR A 159 -7.18 12.98 1.65
N GLU A 160 -7.37 13.99 2.50
CA GLU A 160 -6.78 15.32 2.32
C GLU A 160 -5.25 15.26 2.37
N GLU A 161 -4.66 14.29 3.09
CA GLU A 161 -3.22 14.08 3.14
C GLU A 161 -2.67 13.73 1.76
N PHE A 162 -3.25 12.74 1.08
CA PHE A 162 -2.86 12.39 -0.30
C PHE A 162 -3.21 13.48 -1.30
N ARG A 163 -4.36 14.14 -1.14
CA ARG A 163 -4.71 15.29 -1.98
C ARG A 163 -3.63 16.39 -1.89
N ASN A 164 -3.17 16.70 -0.68
CA ASN A 164 -2.12 17.69 -0.45
C ASN A 164 -0.78 17.25 -1.05
N LEU A 165 -0.42 15.95 -0.94
CA LEU A 165 0.75 15.37 -1.56
C LEU A 165 0.70 15.54 -3.09
N PHE A 166 -0.38 15.13 -3.75
CA PHE A 166 -0.52 15.25 -5.21
C PHE A 166 -0.55 16.72 -5.66
N SER A 167 -1.17 17.61 -4.90
CA SER A 167 -1.14 19.06 -5.17
C SER A 167 0.28 19.60 -5.10
N TRP A 168 1.08 19.18 -4.10
CA TRP A 168 2.48 19.54 -4.00
C TRP A 168 3.29 18.97 -5.19
N VAL A 169 3.09 17.71 -5.57
CA VAL A 169 3.76 17.11 -6.75
C VAL A 169 3.44 17.93 -8.00
N ARG A 170 2.17 18.31 -8.20
CA ARG A 170 1.76 19.17 -9.32
C ARG A 170 2.51 20.49 -9.33
N GLU A 171 2.59 21.18 -8.18
CA GLU A 171 3.30 22.46 -8.10
C GLU A 171 4.81 22.29 -8.32
N HIS A 172 5.41 21.25 -7.74
CA HIS A 172 6.81 20.90 -7.99
C HIS A 172 7.09 20.68 -9.49
N ASN A 173 6.21 19.94 -10.16
CA ASN A 173 6.37 19.59 -11.58
C ASN A 173 6.29 20.81 -12.52
N ARG A 174 5.61 21.90 -12.10
CA ARG A 174 5.51 23.12 -12.93
C ARG A 174 6.86 23.78 -13.20
N THR A 175 7.81 23.64 -12.30
CA THR A 175 9.11 24.32 -12.36
C THR A 175 10.30 23.38 -12.35
N SER A 176 10.09 22.10 -12.06
CA SER A 176 11.17 21.13 -11.93
C SER A 176 11.66 20.62 -13.30
N ALA A 177 12.98 20.62 -13.50
CA ALA A 177 13.61 19.94 -14.62
C ALA A 177 13.50 18.39 -14.51
N ARG A 178 13.13 17.86 -13.34
CA ARG A 178 12.92 16.45 -13.08
C ARG A 178 11.52 16.25 -12.47
N PRO A 179 10.48 16.22 -13.29
CA PRO A 179 9.12 16.06 -12.81
C PRO A 179 8.95 14.70 -12.11
N VAL A 180 8.17 14.69 -11.04
CA VAL A 180 7.78 13.49 -10.32
C VAL A 180 6.64 12.82 -11.05
N ARG A 181 6.75 11.51 -11.27
CA ARG A 181 5.72 10.66 -11.85
C ARG A 181 4.96 9.91 -10.76
N ILE A 182 3.70 9.62 -10.99
CA ILE A 182 2.87 8.78 -10.11
C ILE A 182 2.65 7.43 -10.79
N LEU A 183 2.81 6.34 -10.02
CA LEU A 183 2.71 4.98 -10.51
C LEU A 183 1.82 4.14 -9.57
N GLY A 184 0.89 3.37 -10.12
CA GLY A 184 0.20 2.29 -9.42
C GLY A 184 0.97 0.98 -9.54
N LEU A 185 1.14 0.31 -8.42
CA LEU A 185 1.82 -0.98 -8.38
C LEU A 185 0.86 -2.15 -8.54
N ASP A 186 -0.41 -1.93 -8.21
CA ASP A 186 -1.44 -2.96 -8.14
C ASP A 186 -2.18 -3.14 -9.47
N PHE A 187 -2.77 -4.30 -9.63
CA PHE A 187 -3.48 -4.72 -10.84
C PHE A 187 -4.96 -5.04 -10.60
N SER A 188 -5.53 -4.64 -9.47
CA SER A 188 -6.91 -4.99 -9.10
C SER A 188 -8.00 -4.40 -10.01
N ASP A 189 -7.65 -3.42 -10.84
CA ASP A 189 -8.56 -2.81 -11.81
C ASP A 189 -7.82 -2.39 -13.09
N ALA A 190 -8.51 -2.46 -14.23
CA ALA A 190 -8.06 -1.96 -15.52
C ALA A 190 -9.15 -1.09 -16.16
N ALA A 191 -8.82 0.17 -16.38
CA ALA A 191 -9.74 1.15 -16.96
C ALA A 191 -9.88 0.99 -18.48
N PRO A 192 -10.99 1.45 -19.08
CA PRO A 192 -11.21 1.40 -20.52
C PRO A 192 -10.07 1.99 -21.35
N GLU A 193 -9.43 3.05 -20.86
CA GLU A 193 -8.32 3.73 -21.52
C GLU A 193 -7.12 2.81 -21.80
N GLN A 194 -6.85 1.83 -20.93
CA GLN A 194 -5.78 0.85 -21.14
C GLN A 194 -6.07 -0.07 -22.34
N TYR A 195 -7.29 -0.55 -22.45
CA TYR A 195 -7.70 -1.37 -23.62
C TYR A 195 -7.65 -0.58 -24.91
N GLU A 196 -8.13 0.65 -24.91
CA GLU A 196 -8.11 1.52 -26.08
C GLU A 196 -6.69 1.89 -26.49
N HIS A 197 -5.78 2.13 -25.55
CA HIS A 197 -4.37 2.38 -25.84
C HIS A 197 -3.73 1.17 -26.55
N ILE A 198 -3.91 -0.04 -25.99
CA ILE A 198 -3.42 -1.27 -26.61
C ILE A 198 -3.98 -1.47 -28.02
N LEU A 199 -5.28 -1.28 -28.22
CA LEU A 199 -5.92 -1.47 -29.51
C LEU A 199 -5.50 -0.42 -30.55
N THR A 200 -5.42 0.84 -30.15
CA THR A 200 -4.92 1.94 -31.02
C THR A 200 -3.48 1.70 -31.45
N TRP A 201 -2.62 1.29 -30.51
CA TRP A 201 -1.25 0.91 -30.82
C TRP A 201 -1.22 -0.24 -31.85
N ALA A 202 -2.03 -1.29 -31.61
CA ALA A 202 -2.07 -2.45 -32.51
C ALA A 202 -2.55 -2.08 -33.92
N GLU A 203 -3.55 -1.21 -34.05
CA GLU A 203 -4.04 -0.72 -35.35
C GLU A 203 -2.94 0.01 -36.15
N GLY A 204 -2.10 0.79 -35.47
CA GLY A 204 -1.03 1.55 -36.09
C GLY A 204 0.26 0.74 -36.38
N HIS A 205 0.59 -0.23 -35.53
CA HIS A 205 1.91 -0.91 -35.57
C HIS A 205 1.85 -2.40 -35.86
N ALA A 206 0.73 -3.07 -35.56
CA ALA A 206 0.52 -4.50 -35.76
C ALA A 206 -0.92 -4.80 -36.22
N PRO A 207 -1.40 -4.25 -37.35
CA PRO A 207 -2.80 -4.29 -37.74
C PRO A 207 -3.37 -5.70 -37.89
N ALA A 208 -2.53 -6.69 -38.15
CA ALA A 208 -2.94 -8.10 -38.19
C ALA A 208 -3.39 -8.64 -36.83
N LEU A 209 -2.91 -8.08 -35.70
CA LEU A 209 -3.28 -8.47 -34.34
C LEU A 209 -4.54 -7.75 -33.82
N ALA A 210 -4.84 -6.57 -34.33
CA ALA A 210 -5.90 -5.72 -33.80
C ALA A 210 -7.30 -6.41 -33.75
N PRO A 211 -7.76 -7.17 -34.78
CA PRO A 211 -9.03 -7.87 -34.69
C PRO A 211 -9.07 -8.92 -33.56
N GLU A 212 -8.00 -9.67 -33.38
CA GLU A 212 -7.92 -10.70 -32.35
C GLU A 212 -7.82 -10.08 -30.93
N LEU A 213 -7.05 -9.05 -30.73
CA LEU A 213 -6.98 -8.31 -29.47
C LEU A 213 -8.37 -7.71 -29.11
N ARG A 214 -9.06 -7.11 -30.10
CA ARG A 214 -10.42 -6.56 -29.90
C ARG A 214 -11.39 -7.64 -29.48
N ARG A 215 -11.33 -8.82 -30.08
CA ARG A 215 -12.15 -9.98 -29.70
C ARG A 215 -11.86 -10.44 -28.28
N ARG A 216 -10.58 -10.55 -27.89
CA ARG A 216 -10.16 -11.02 -26.54
C ARG A 216 -10.56 -10.06 -25.44
N TYR A 217 -10.50 -8.78 -25.67
CA TYR A 217 -10.90 -7.76 -24.69
C TYR A 217 -12.39 -7.40 -24.75
N ALA A 218 -13.19 -8.03 -25.61
CA ALA A 218 -14.59 -7.61 -25.85
C ALA A 218 -15.44 -7.58 -24.58
N THR A 219 -15.37 -8.62 -23.73
CA THR A 219 -16.14 -8.69 -22.48
C THR A 219 -15.68 -7.64 -21.48
N LEU A 220 -14.37 -7.46 -21.30
CA LEU A 220 -13.81 -6.48 -20.38
C LEU A 220 -14.16 -5.04 -20.79
N ARG A 221 -14.12 -4.75 -22.09
CA ARG A 221 -14.50 -3.43 -22.65
C ARG A 221 -15.98 -3.11 -22.52
N ALA A 222 -16.82 -4.15 -22.39
CA ALA A 222 -18.27 -3.98 -22.18
C ALA A 222 -18.65 -3.71 -20.72
N LEU A 223 -17.70 -3.80 -19.77
CA LEU A 223 -17.95 -3.49 -18.37
C LEU A 223 -18.18 -1.98 -18.15
N PRO A 224 -18.87 -1.60 -17.04
CA PRO A 224 -19.09 -0.19 -16.72
C PRO A 224 -17.78 0.61 -16.59
N THR A 225 -17.81 1.90 -16.86
CA THR A 225 -16.63 2.78 -16.82
C THR A 225 -16.19 3.16 -15.40
N GLY A 226 -17.11 3.23 -14.42
CA GLY A 226 -16.77 3.57 -13.03
C GLY A 226 -16.14 2.38 -12.30
N VAL A 227 -15.08 2.59 -11.51
CA VAL A 227 -14.29 1.56 -10.82
C VAL A 227 -15.19 0.61 -10.02
N ALA A 228 -15.96 1.11 -9.05
CA ALA A 228 -16.83 0.27 -8.21
C ALA A 228 -17.88 -0.51 -9.02
N ALA A 229 -18.49 0.13 -10.03
CA ALA A 229 -19.47 -0.52 -10.89
C ALA A 229 -18.83 -1.60 -11.77
N ARG A 230 -17.62 -1.35 -12.29
CA ARG A 230 -16.86 -2.31 -13.09
C ARG A 230 -16.46 -3.54 -12.28
N MET A 231 -15.90 -3.32 -11.09
CA MET A 231 -15.53 -4.41 -10.18
C MET A 231 -16.74 -5.24 -9.77
N ALA A 232 -17.86 -4.60 -9.43
CA ALA A 232 -19.08 -5.29 -9.07
C ALA A 232 -19.64 -6.11 -10.24
N ALA A 233 -19.68 -5.55 -11.46
CA ALA A 233 -20.13 -6.25 -12.65
C ALA A 233 -19.24 -7.45 -12.99
N TYR A 234 -17.91 -7.31 -12.89
CA TYR A 234 -16.99 -8.42 -13.14
C TYR A 234 -17.17 -9.55 -12.10
N ASN A 235 -17.28 -9.21 -10.83
CA ASN A 235 -17.50 -10.19 -9.77
C ASN A 235 -18.85 -10.91 -9.89
N ALA A 236 -19.85 -10.28 -10.49
CA ALA A 236 -21.15 -10.88 -10.72
C ALA A 236 -21.15 -11.92 -11.86
N LEU A 237 -20.13 -11.94 -12.72
CA LEU A 237 -20.02 -12.95 -13.77
C LEU A 237 -19.81 -14.36 -13.17
N PRO A 238 -20.42 -15.39 -13.78
CA PRO A 238 -20.14 -16.77 -13.41
C PRO A 238 -18.64 -17.10 -13.47
N LEU A 239 -18.14 -17.95 -12.58
CA LEU A 239 -16.73 -18.33 -12.53
C LEU A 239 -16.21 -18.84 -13.88
N GLY A 240 -17.05 -19.60 -14.63
CA GLY A 240 -16.68 -20.08 -15.96
C GLY A 240 -16.41 -18.95 -16.97
N GLU A 241 -17.19 -17.86 -16.92
CA GLU A 241 -16.97 -16.68 -17.75
C GLU A 241 -15.71 -15.91 -17.31
N ARG A 242 -15.50 -15.75 -16.00
CA ARG A 242 -14.28 -15.12 -15.47
C ARG A 242 -13.02 -15.88 -15.88
N LYS A 243 -13.04 -17.22 -15.86
CA LYS A 243 -11.94 -18.08 -16.37
C LYS A 243 -11.74 -17.96 -17.88
N ALA A 244 -12.80 -17.75 -18.66
CA ALA A 244 -12.66 -17.49 -20.08
C ALA A 244 -11.99 -16.13 -20.35
N ILE A 245 -12.36 -15.10 -19.59
CA ILE A 245 -11.74 -13.77 -19.62
C ILE A 245 -10.26 -13.86 -19.23
N GLU A 246 -9.91 -14.58 -18.17
CA GLU A 246 -8.52 -14.82 -17.75
C GLU A 246 -7.69 -15.44 -18.89
N LYS A 247 -8.21 -16.48 -19.52
CA LYS A 247 -7.57 -17.14 -20.67
C LYS A 247 -7.36 -16.17 -21.84
N ASP A 248 -8.37 -15.35 -22.15
CA ASP A 248 -8.30 -14.38 -23.23
C ASP A 248 -7.32 -13.23 -22.92
N ALA A 249 -7.32 -12.70 -21.70
CA ALA A 249 -6.37 -11.67 -21.26
C ALA A 249 -4.92 -12.18 -21.29
N ALA A 250 -4.67 -13.38 -20.79
CA ALA A 250 -3.35 -14.03 -20.86
C ALA A 250 -2.89 -14.27 -22.30
N ALA A 251 -3.81 -14.66 -23.20
CA ALA A 251 -3.49 -14.87 -24.59
C ALA A 251 -3.23 -13.54 -25.33
N ALA A 252 -3.94 -12.45 -24.99
CA ALA A 252 -3.68 -11.12 -25.52
C ALA A 252 -2.26 -10.64 -25.16
N TYR A 253 -1.86 -10.79 -23.90
CA TYR A 253 -0.51 -10.46 -23.44
C TYR A 253 0.55 -11.27 -24.19
N ARG A 254 0.36 -12.58 -24.35
CA ARG A 254 1.29 -13.44 -25.12
C ARG A 254 1.41 -13.01 -26.57
N LEU A 255 0.29 -12.74 -27.27
CA LEU A 255 0.30 -12.27 -28.66
C LEU A 255 1.14 -11.00 -28.84
N LEU A 256 0.98 -10.02 -27.93
CA LEU A 256 1.78 -8.79 -27.97
C LEU A 256 3.25 -9.06 -27.69
N SER A 257 3.58 -9.94 -26.75
CA SER A 257 4.95 -10.30 -26.40
C SER A 257 5.65 -11.04 -27.57
N GLU A 258 4.97 -12.01 -28.18
CA GLU A 258 5.48 -12.82 -29.30
C GLU A 258 5.63 -12.01 -30.59
N ALA A 259 4.79 -10.99 -30.77
CA ALA A 259 4.91 -10.06 -31.90
C ALA A 259 6.12 -9.12 -31.79
N GLY A 260 6.85 -9.17 -30.67
CA GLY A 260 8.02 -8.31 -30.44
C GLY A 260 7.64 -6.85 -30.27
N THR A 261 6.51 -6.57 -29.62
CA THR A 261 6.03 -5.21 -29.31
C THR A 261 7.14 -4.37 -28.69
N GLN A 262 7.56 -3.31 -29.41
CA GLN A 262 8.65 -2.43 -28.96
C GLN A 262 8.17 -1.37 -27.97
N ASP A 263 6.86 -1.20 -27.77
CA ASP A 263 6.30 -0.29 -26.80
C ASP A 263 6.18 -0.99 -25.43
N PRO A 264 7.03 -0.67 -24.45
CA PRO A 264 7.03 -1.32 -23.15
C PRO A 264 5.78 -0.98 -22.33
N TRP A 265 5.11 0.14 -22.62
CA TRP A 265 3.89 0.57 -21.91
C TRP A 265 2.71 -0.29 -22.33
N VAL A 266 2.54 -0.54 -23.63
CA VAL A 266 1.51 -1.45 -24.17
C VAL A 266 1.66 -2.86 -23.58
N LEU A 267 2.89 -3.37 -23.49
CA LEU A 267 3.15 -4.67 -22.87
C LEU A 267 2.82 -4.66 -21.37
N GLN A 268 3.17 -3.60 -20.67
CA GLN A 268 2.88 -3.51 -19.24
C GLN A 268 1.37 -3.41 -18.96
N GLU A 269 0.63 -2.64 -19.74
CA GLU A 269 -0.83 -2.56 -19.62
C GLU A 269 -1.50 -3.92 -19.90
N ALA A 270 -1.09 -4.61 -20.95
CA ALA A 270 -1.58 -5.95 -21.25
C ALA A 270 -1.25 -6.95 -20.12
N ARG A 271 -0.08 -6.81 -19.50
CA ARG A 271 0.33 -7.59 -18.33
C ARG A 271 -0.56 -7.30 -17.11
N VAL A 272 -0.82 -6.03 -16.80
CA VAL A 272 -1.72 -5.61 -15.72
C VAL A 272 -3.12 -6.21 -15.92
N ILE A 273 -3.67 -6.11 -17.12
CA ILE A 273 -4.98 -6.68 -17.48
C ILE A 273 -4.99 -8.20 -17.27
N SER A 274 -3.91 -8.89 -17.66
CA SER A 274 -3.78 -10.34 -17.46
C SER A 274 -3.78 -10.73 -15.99
N HIS A 275 -3.02 -10.02 -15.15
CA HIS A 275 -2.96 -10.26 -13.71
C HIS A 275 -4.30 -9.94 -13.02
N MET A 276 -4.97 -8.85 -13.40
CA MET A 276 -6.32 -8.53 -12.93
C MET A 276 -7.27 -9.69 -13.21
N ALA A 277 -7.29 -10.18 -14.46
CA ALA A 277 -8.20 -11.25 -14.84
C ALA A 277 -7.95 -12.55 -14.05
N THR A 278 -6.70 -12.85 -13.70
CA THR A 278 -6.35 -13.98 -12.81
C THR A 278 -6.90 -13.78 -11.40
N GLU A 279 -6.76 -12.59 -10.83
CA GLU A 279 -7.24 -12.29 -9.47
C GLU A 279 -8.76 -12.48 -9.34
N TYR A 280 -9.51 -12.11 -10.36
CA TYR A 280 -10.97 -12.26 -10.38
C TYR A 280 -11.45 -13.72 -10.48
N THR A 281 -10.57 -14.69 -10.68
CA THR A 281 -10.91 -16.13 -10.64
C THR A 281 -10.66 -16.77 -9.27
N VAL A 282 -10.05 -16.05 -8.33
CA VAL A 282 -9.67 -16.54 -7.00
C VAL A 282 -10.89 -16.74 -6.12
N ASP A 283 -10.97 -17.90 -5.48
CA ASP A 283 -11.88 -18.10 -4.35
C ASP A 283 -11.19 -17.64 -3.06
N TRP A 284 -11.51 -16.44 -2.62
CA TRP A 284 -10.95 -15.85 -1.40
C TRP A 284 -11.41 -16.53 -0.11
N SER A 285 -12.42 -17.43 -0.17
CA SER A 285 -12.82 -18.26 0.97
C SER A 285 -11.96 -19.50 1.14
N ASP A 286 -11.21 -19.88 0.10
CA ASP A 286 -10.20 -20.95 0.14
C ASP A 286 -8.86 -20.38 0.62
N PRO A 287 -8.35 -20.76 1.81
CA PRO A 287 -7.10 -20.22 2.34
C PRO A 287 -5.88 -20.46 1.45
N ALA A 288 -5.85 -21.57 0.71
CA ALA A 288 -4.73 -21.90 -0.17
C ALA A 288 -4.73 -20.97 -1.40
N GLN A 289 -5.89 -20.71 -2.00
CA GLN A 289 -6.03 -19.79 -3.12
C GLN A 289 -5.77 -18.34 -2.66
N ALA A 290 -6.32 -17.92 -1.52
CA ALA A 290 -6.07 -16.61 -0.93
C ALA A 290 -4.56 -16.36 -0.68
N LYS A 291 -3.86 -17.36 -0.11
CA LYS A 291 -2.40 -17.29 0.10
C LYS A 291 -1.63 -17.21 -1.22
N ALA A 292 -2.00 -17.99 -2.22
CA ALA A 292 -1.37 -17.96 -3.54
C ALA A 292 -1.61 -16.63 -4.25
N ALA A 293 -2.81 -16.07 -4.18
CA ALA A 293 -3.17 -14.76 -4.74
C ALA A 293 -2.41 -13.63 -4.05
N SER A 294 -2.31 -13.63 -2.72
CA SER A 294 -1.52 -12.66 -1.96
C SER A 294 -0.04 -12.71 -2.35
N ARG A 295 0.52 -13.91 -2.52
CA ARG A 295 1.90 -14.10 -3.01
C ARG A 295 2.08 -13.56 -4.44
N HIS A 296 1.11 -13.82 -5.32
CA HIS A 296 1.13 -13.33 -6.69
C HIS A 296 1.06 -11.80 -6.74
N ARG A 297 0.18 -11.20 -5.93
CA ARG A 297 0.02 -9.75 -5.85
C ARG A 297 1.32 -9.06 -5.43
N ASP A 298 1.93 -9.49 -4.34
CA ASP A 298 3.18 -8.89 -3.82
C ASP A 298 4.33 -9.01 -4.84
N ARG A 299 4.47 -10.20 -5.47
CA ARG A 299 5.48 -10.40 -6.53
C ARG A 299 5.25 -9.47 -7.73
N THR A 300 4.01 -9.33 -8.18
CA THR A 300 3.67 -8.47 -9.32
C THR A 300 3.91 -7.00 -9.03
N MET A 301 3.58 -6.54 -7.81
CA MET A 301 3.88 -5.17 -7.38
C MET A 301 5.39 -4.90 -7.37
N ALA A 302 6.20 -5.83 -6.86
CA ALA A 302 7.65 -5.71 -6.86
C ALA A 302 8.21 -5.65 -8.30
N GLU A 303 7.76 -6.54 -9.17
CA GLU A 303 8.17 -6.57 -10.57
C GLU A 303 7.74 -5.31 -11.33
N THR A 304 6.58 -4.75 -11.03
CA THR A 304 6.11 -3.48 -11.61
C THR A 304 7.00 -2.31 -11.19
N ALA A 305 7.39 -2.22 -9.91
CA ALA A 305 8.32 -1.20 -9.43
C ALA A 305 9.70 -1.30 -10.11
N VAL A 306 10.24 -2.52 -10.22
CA VAL A 306 11.53 -2.77 -10.87
C VAL A 306 11.46 -2.52 -12.38
N TRP A 307 10.37 -2.92 -13.03
CA TRP A 307 10.12 -2.63 -14.44
C TRP A 307 10.15 -1.12 -14.70
N TRP A 308 9.41 -0.33 -13.88
CA TRP A 308 9.42 1.13 -14.01
C TRP A 308 10.82 1.72 -13.89
N GLN A 309 11.54 1.32 -12.85
CA GLN A 309 12.90 1.81 -12.59
C GLN A 309 13.83 1.53 -13.79
N ARG A 310 13.74 0.32 -14.36
CA ARG A 310 14.55 -0.08 -15.52
C ARG A 310 14.17 0.65 -16.80
N GLN A 311 12.86 0.88 -17.02
CA GLN A 311 12.39 1.57 -18.25
C GLN A 311 12.68 3.07 -18.22
N THR A 312 12.65 3.69 -17.06
CA THR A 312 12.72 5.16 -16.94
C THR A 312 14.06 5.66 -16.39
N GLY A 313 14.83 4.81 -15.72
CA GLY A 313 16.01 5.20 -14.95
C GLY A 313 15.70 6.04 -13.71
N GLN A 314 14.42 6.26 -13.38
CA GLN A 314 14.02 7.08 -12.24
C GLN A 314 14.23 6.36 -10.92
N ARG A 315 14.71 7.09 -9.90
CA ARG A 315 14.70 6.61 -8.52
C ARG A 315 13.28 6.71 -7.96
N LEU A 316 12.85 5.66 -7.28
CA LEU A 316 11.45 5.40 -6.95
C LEU A 316 11.22 5.38 -5.44
N VAL A 317 10.22 6.12 -4.97
CA VAL A 317 9.64 5.95 -3.63
C VAL A 317 8.39 5.08 -3.74
N VAL A 318 8.36 3.97 -3.01
CA VAL A 318 7.21 3.06 -2.93
C VAL A 318 6.44 3.34 -1.64
N SER A 319 5.15 3.66 -1.74
CA SER A 319 4.24 3.86 -0.62
C SER A 319 3.25 2.71 -0.53
N ALA A 320 3.35 1.92 0.53
CA ALA A 320 2.49 0.77 0.78
C ALA A 320 2.33 0.52 2.29
N HIS A 321 1.48 -0.41 2.67
CA HIS A 321 1.44 -0.88 4.06
C HIS A 321 2.78 -1.50 4.48
N ASN A 322 3.11 -1.43 5.76
CA ASN A 322 4.32 -2.08 6.32
C ASN A 322 4.42 -3.55 5.91
N GLY A 323 3.27 -4.25 5.86
CA GLY A 323 3.19 -5.66 5.47
C GLY A 323 3.69 -5.96 4.07
N HIS A 324 3.62 -4.99 3.14
CA HIS A 324 4.15 -5.10 1.78
C HIS A 324 5.58 -4.56 1.66
N ALA A 325 5.89 -3.47 2.37
CA ALA A 325 7.21 -2.82 2.28
C ALA A 325 8.33 -3.57 3.02
N ALA A 326 8.00 -4.36 4.05
CA ALA A 326 8.95 -5.12 4.87
C ALA A 326 9.65 -6.24 4.10
N TYR A 327 10.82 -6.66 4.59
CA TYR A 327 11.51 -7.86 4.10
C TYR A 327 10.94 -9.16 4.66
N GLU A 328 10.30 -9.12 5.81
CA GLU A 328 9.72 -10.27 6.49
C GLU A 328 8.24 -10.04 6.77
N SER A 329 7.43 -11.04 6.49
CA SER A 329 5.99 -10.97 6.75
C SER A 329 5.70 -11.15 8.24
N ALA A 330 4.86 -10.27 8.78
CA ALA A 330 4.30 -10.45 10.11
C ALA A 330 3.17 -11.52 10.14
N VAL A 331 2.59 -11.87 8.99
CA VAL A 331 1.46 -12.80 8.84
C VAL A 331 1.71 -13.80 7.69
N PRO A 332 2.73 -14.68 7.81
CA PRO A 332 3.20 -15.53 6.70
C PRO A 332 2.19 -16.59 6.24
N ASP A 333 1.18 -16.87 7.07
CA ASP A 333 0.11 -17.78 6.67
C ASP A 333 -0.76 -17.20 5.56
N TYR A 334 -0.86 -15.88 5.48
CA TYR A 334 -1.62 -15.15 4.47
C TYR A 334 -0.70 -14.50 3.43
N TYR A 335 0.31 -13.74 3.87
CA TYR A 335 1.36 -13.15 3.02
C TYR A 335 2.67 -13.92 3.22
N PRO A 336 2.92 -15.00 2.44
CA PRO A 336 4.10 -15.85 2.67
C PRO A 336 5.42 -15.16 2.33
N VAL A 337 5.40 -14.25 1.37
CA VAL A 337 6.53 -13.44 0.95
C VAL A 337 6.00 -12.04 0.60
N THR A 338 6.65 -11.01 1.09
CA THR A 338 6.24 -9.62 0.91
C THR A 338 6.81 -9.03 -0.37
N MET A 339 6.20 -7.96 -0.88
CA MET A 339 6.75 -7.14 -1.97
C MET A 339 8.18 -6.68 -1.66
N GLY A 340 8.46 -6.26 -0.42
CA GLY A 340 9.80 -5.82 0.01
C GLY A 340 10.85 -6.93 -0.04
N ALA A 341 10.48 -8.18 0.29
CA ALA A 341 11.35 -9.34 0.11
C ALA A 341 11.68 -9.58 -1.36
N ASP A 342 10.66 -9.52 -2.24
CA ASP A 342 10.84 -9.65 -3.69
C ASP A 342 11.69 -8.49 -4.28
N LEU A 343 11.47 -7.26 -3.82
CA LEU A 343 12.30 -6.12 -4.23
C LEU A 343 13.76 -6.34 -3.82
N ARG A 344 14.01 -6.84 -2.60
CA ARG A 344 15.36 -7.17 -2.14
C ARG A 344 15.99 -8.29 -2.98
N GLU A 345 15.22 -9.29 -3.39
CA GLU A 345 15.66 -10.36 -4.30
C GLU A 345 16.03 -9.79 -5.68
N LEU A 346 15.18 -8.92 -6.24
CA LEU A 346 15.31 -8.42 -7.62
C LEU A 346 16.40 -7.36 -7.82
N VAL A 347 16.63 -6.49 -6.82
CA VAL A 347 17.55 -5.35 -6.92
C VAL A 347 18.56 -5.28 -5.77
N GLY A 348 18.57 -6.25 -4.87
CA GLY A 348 19.56 -6.33 -3.79
C GLY A 348 19.54 -5.11 -2.88
N ARG A 349 20.70 -4.51 -2.64
CA ARG A 349 20.86 -3.34 -1.76
C ARG A 349 20.33 -2.03 -2.34
N GLU A 350 19.88 -2.02 -3.58
CA GLU A 350 19.24 -0.86 -4.18
C GLU A 350 17.80 -0.64 -3.66
N TYR A 351 17.21 -1.65 -3.00
CA TYR A 351 15.98 -1.49 -2.23
C TYR A 351 16.29 -1.26 -0.75
N LEU A 352 15.64 -0.25 -0.17
CA LEU A 352 15.71 0.10 1.25
C LEU A 352 14.29 0.16 1.84
N ALA A 353 14.05 -0.61 2.90
CA ALA A 353 12.76 -0.67 3.59
C ALA A 353 12.74 0.26 4.81
N VAL A 354 11.78 1.20 4.80
CA VAL A 354 11.45 2.08 5.93
C VAL A 354 10.09 1.66 6.48
N GLY A 355 10.03 1.17 7.70
CA GLY A 355 8.79 0.90 8.41
C GLY A 355 8.35 2.10 9.24
N THR A 356 7.05 2.23 9.47
CA THR A 356 6.52 3.15 10.48
C THR A 356 5.98 2.40 11.68
N SER A 357 5.99 3.03 12.84
CA SER A 357 5.54 2.50 14.12
C SER A 357 4.82 3.61 14.88
N LEU A 358 3.87 3.25 15.74
CA LEU A 358 3.12 4.20 16.58
C LEU A 358 2.86 3.60 17.96
N ASN A 359 2.89 4.42 19.01
CA ASN A 359 2.52 3.91 20.35
C ASN A 359 0.99 3.82 20.52
N GLY A 360 0.25 4.75 19.91
CA GLY A 360 -1.21 4.74 19.96
C GLY A 360 -1.84 5.91 19.24
N GLY A 361 -3.16 5.98 19.26
CA GLY A 361 -3.93 7.06 18.65
C GLY A 361 -5.09 6.55 17.81
N ASP A 362 -5.56 7.39 16.90
CA ASP A 362 -6.75 7.12 16.11
C ASP A 362 -6.40 6.74 14.66
N TYR A 363 -7.27 5.94 14.08
CA TYR A 363 -7.16 5.54 12.68
C TYR A 363 -8.55 5.33 12.07
N ARG A 364 -8.64 5.47 10.77
CA ARG A 364 -9.84 5.10 10.01
C ARG A 364 -9.73 3.66 9.54
N ALA A 365 -10.85 2.95 9.60
CA ALA A 365 -11.00 1.62 9.03
C ALA A 365 -12.44 1.40 8.57
N ARG A 366 -12.69 0.31 7.84
CA ARG A 366 -14.02 -0.11 7.40
C ARG A 366 -14.48 -1.33 8.20
N THR A 367 -15.74 -1.37 8.58
CA THR A 367 -16.38 -2.56 9.14
C THR A 367 -16.50 -3.67 8.09
N ALA A 368 -16.89 -4.86 8.53
CA ALA A 368 -17.21 -5.97 7.62
C ALA A 368 -18.38 -5.64 6.67
N THR A 369 -19.25 -4.71 7.05
CA THR A 369 -20.36 -4.21 6.20
C THR A 369 -19.93 -3.10 5.24
N GLY A 370 -18.67 -2.67 5.31
CA GLY A 370 -18.09 -1.65 4.42
C GLY A 370 -18.21 -0.21 4.93
N GLU A 371 -18.83 0.03 6.09
CA GLU A 371 -18.94 1.36 6.68
C GLU A 371 -17.58 1.85 7.20
N ALA A 372 -17.20 3.06 6.83
CA ALA A 372 -15.97 3.69 7.32
C ALA A 372 -16.22 4.37 8.68
N GLY A 373 -15.34 4.13 9.64
CA GLY A 373 -15.38 4.73 10.98
C GLY A 373 -14.00 5.11 11.48
N THR A 374 -13.96 5.86 12.58
CA THR A 374 -12.75 6.18 13.33
C THR A 374 -12.67 5.28 14.55
N TYR A 375 -11.53 4.68 14.77
CA TYR A 375 -11.22 3.74 15.84
C TYR A 375 -9.91 4.13 16.50
N SER A 376 -9.67 3.62 17.73
CA SER A 376 -8.44 3.91 18.48
C SER A 376 -7.62 2.65 18.71
N VAL A 377 -6.32 2.80 18.85
CA VAL A 377 -5.36 1.75 19.19
C VAL A 377 -4.34 2.26 20.21
N GLY A 378 -3.83 1.34 21.03
CA GLY A 378 -2.82 1.64 22.03
C GLY A 378 -3.40 2.18 23.36
N PRO A 379 -2.54 2.61 24.29
CA PRO A 379 -1.08 2.59 24.15
C PRO A 379 -0.50 1.18 23.98
N ALA A 380 0.66 1.08 23.38
CA ALA A 380 1.33 -0.18 23.10
C ALA A 380 1.58 -0.99 24.39
N ALA A 381 1.29 -2.28 24.32
CA ALA A 381 1.42 -3.16 25.49
C ALA A 381 2.92 -3.44 25.82
N PRO A 382 3.26 -3.59 27.11
CA PRO A 382 4.59 -4.02 27.53
C PRO A 382 5.04 -5.27 26.79
N GLY A 383 6.30 -5.28 26.36
CA GLY A 383 6.90 -6.38 25.59
C GLY A 383 6.68 -6.30 24.08
N SER A 384 5.87 -5.35 23.58
CA SER A 384 5.78 -5.08 22.15
C SER A 384 6.94 -4.25 21.64
N ASN A 385 7.13 -4.24 20.33
CA ASN A 385 8.15 -3.40 19.69
C ASN A 385 7.86 -1.91 19.91
N GLU A 386 6.62 -1.49 19.77
CA GLU A 386 6.17 -0.11 19.93
C GLU A 386 6.35 0.39 21.35
N TYR A 387 6.08 -0.47 22.36
CA TYR A 387 6.30 -0.12 23.75
C TYR A 387 7.76 0.25 24.03
N THR A 388 8.72 -0.55 23.52
CA THR A 388 10.16 -0.29 23.68
C THR A 388 10.59 0.98 22.93
N LEU A 389 10.11 1.16 21.69
CA LEU A 389 10.40 2.34 20.87
C LEU A 389 9.89 3.61 21.56
N ASP A 390 8.69 3.57 22.17
CA ASP A 390 8.07 4.74 22.82
C ASP A 390 8.79 5.18 24.11
N LYS A 391 9.75 4.39 24.62
CA LYS A 391 10.61 4.76 25.76
C LYS A 391 11.85 5.55 25.36
N VAL A 392 12.17 5.64 24.07
CA VAL A 392 13.23 6.52 23.57
C VAL A 392 12.85 7.98 23.88
N ARG A 393 13.82 8.78 24.36
CA ARG A 393 13.59 10.17 24.81
C ARG A 393 12.92 11.09 23.79
N HIS A 394 13.06 10.78 22.50
CA HIS A 394 12.36 11.48 21.42
C HIS A 394 11.02 10.80 21.18
N ARG A 395 9.93 11.51 21.37
CA ARG A 395 8.58 10.99 21.15
C ARG A 395 8.38 10.57 19.69
N ASP A 396 8.81 11.45 18.77
CA ASP A 396 8.82 11.18 17.35
C ASP A 396 10.26 11.17 16.86
N PHE A 397 10.66 10.11 16.20
CA PHE A 397 12.04 9.93 15.73
C PHE A 397 12.10 8.93 14.57
N TYR A 398 13.26 8.87 13.94
CA TYR A 398 13.63 7.77 13.05
C TYR A 398 14.99 7.23 13.43
N VAL A 399 15.23 5.97 13.14
CA VAL A 399 16.45 5.25 13.50
C VAL A 399 16.87 4.29 12.39
N ASP A 400 18.15 4.33 12.00
CA ASP A 400 18.77 3.33 11.14
C ASP A 400 19.06 2.07 11.95
N LEU A 401 18.27 1.03 11.74
CA LEU A 401 18.40 -0.24 12.46
C LEU A 401 19.72 -0.96 12.11
N ARG A 402 20.24 -0.75 10.91
CA ARG A 402 21.53 -1.30 10.46
C ARG A 402 22.69 -0.71 11.27
N ALA A 403 22.60 0.58 11.59
CA ALA A 403 23.57 1.27 12.44
C ALA A 403 23.38 0.90 13.93
N ALA A 404 22.13 0.90 14.40
CA ALA A 404 21.78 0.58 15.77
C ALA A 404 22.16 -0.85 16.18
N ARG A 405 22.15 -1.78 15.24
CA ARG A 405 22.61 -3.18 15.43
C ARG A 405 24.09 -3.31 15.89
N ARG A 406 24.87 -2.24 15.79
CA ARG A 406 26.27 -2.26 16.32
C ARG A 406 26.31 -2.29 17.85
N ASP A 407 25.23 -1.89 18.51
CA ASP A 407 25.07 -2.07 19.95
C ASP A 407 24.56 -3.50 20.21
N PRO A 408 25.29 -4.34 21.00
CA PRO A 408 24.91 -5.73 21.21
C PRO A 408 23.54 -5.92 21.86
N ALA A 409 23.13 -5.03 22.77
CA ALA A 409 21.80 -5.09 23.41
C ALA A 409 20.70 -4.81 22.38
N VAL A 410 20.92 -3.83 21.51
CA VAL A 410 19.98 -3.50 20.42
C VAL A 410 19.95 -4.61 19.37
N ALA A 411 21.09 -5.21 19.00
CA ALA A 411 21.15 -6.32 18.05
C ALA A 411 20.26 -7.50 18.49
N GLY A 412 20.40 -7.96 19.73
CA GLY A 412 19.57 -9.04 20.27
C GLY A 412 18.07 -8.69 20.30
N TRP A 413 17.75 -7.42 20.61
CA TRP A 413 16.38 -6.94 20.59
C TRP A 413 15.81 -6.91 19.15
N LEU A 414 16.55 -6.41 18.16
CA LEU A 414 16.16 -6.34 16.76
C LEU A 414 15.90 -7.72 16.12
N ASP A 415 16.63 -8.74 16.56
CA ASP A 415 16.50 -10.11 16.03
C ASP A 415 15.40 -10.93 16.69
N THR A 416 14.85 -10.45 17.80
CA THR A 416 13.78 -11.13 18.54
C THR A 416 12.42 -10.65 18.05
N ALA A 417 11.59 -11.59 17.59
CA ALA A 417 10.21 -11.30 17.22
C ALA A 417 9.37 -10.93 18.44
N ARG A 418 8.67 -9.80 18.37
CA ARG A 418 7.77 -9.28 19.42
C ARG A 418 6.44 -8.85 18.84
N PRO A 419 5.38 -8.84 19.65
CA PRO A 419 4.10 -8.28 19.23
C PRO A 419 4.31 -6.90 18.59
N THR A 420 3.70 -6.68 17.44
CA THR A 420 3.85 -5.45 16.64
C THR A 420 2.49 -5.06 16.07
N PHE A 421 2.14 -3.78 16.08
CA PHE A 421 0.90 -3.32 15.48
C PHE A 421 0.93 -3.54 13.95
N VAL A 422 -0.05 -4.31 13.49
CA VAL A 422 -0.42 -4.42 12.08
C VAL A 422 -1.88 -4.03 11.98
N ILE A 423 -2.15 -2.79 11.56
CA ILE A 423 -3.49 -2.21 11.55
C ILE A 423 -4.01 -2.22 10.11
N PRO A 424 -4.79 -3.24 9.72
CA PRO A 424 -5.35 -3.31 8.38
C PRO A 424 -6.46 -2.27 8.20
N GLY A 425 -6.91 -2.09 6.96
CA GLY A 425 -8.02 -1.22 6.62
C GLY A 425 -9.40 -1.68 7.13
N ARG A 426 -9.48 -2.78 7.90
CA ARG A 426 -10.72 -3.36 8.44
C ARG A 426 -10.78 -3.36 9.97
N TYR A 427 -11.99 -3.19 10.50
CA TYR A 427 -12.31 -3.26 11.93
C TYR A 427 -13.46 -4.26 12.17
N PRO A 428 -13.49 -5.05 13.28
CA PRO A 428 -12.40 -5.17 14.25
C PRO A 428 -11.32 -6.15 13.75
N ASN A 429 -10.13 -5.68 13.53
CA ASN A 429 -8.96 -6.53 13.30
C ASN A 429 -7.70 -5.71 13.57
N GLN A 430 -7.11 -5.92 14.70
CA GLN A 430 -5.87 -5.28 15.13
C GLN A 430 -4.91 -6.35 15.63
N PRO A 431 -4.46 -7.26 14.73
CA PRO A 431 -3.52 -8.27 15.15
C PRO A 431 -2.21 -7.63 15.60
N THR A 432 -1.63 -8.21 16.62
CA THR A 432 -0.27 -7.90 17.07
C THR A 432 0.64 -9.11 16.87
N PRO A 433 0.84 -9.53 15.62
CA PRO A 433 1.68 -10.69 15.32
C PRO A 433 3.13 -10.40 15.74
N PRO A 434 3.92 -11.44 16.03
CA PRO A 434 5.33 -11.25 16.35
C PRO A 434 6.12 -10.87 15.08
N LEU A 435 6.93 -9.81 15.16
CA LEU A 435 7.83 -9.35 14.11
C LEU A 435 9.18 -8.94 14.68
N ALA A 436 10.28 -9.39 14.07
CA ALA A 436 11.63 -8.95 14.38
C ALA A 436 11.97 -7.72 13.51
N LEU A 437 12.01 -6.53 14.12
CA LEU A 437 12.17 -5.28 13.38
C LEU A 437 13.46 -5.24 12.55
N GLY A 438 14.55 -5.80 13.06
CA GLY A 438 15.84 -5.80 12.35
C GLY A 438 15.91 -6.76 11.17
N ARG A 439 14.95 -7.69 11.03
CA ARG A 439 14.78 -8.52 9.84
C ARG A 439 13.76 -7.93 8.85
N ALA A 440 12.86 -7.09 9.35
CA ALA A 440 11.80 -6.53 8.57
C ALA A 440 12.16 -5.21 7.87
N PHE A 441 12.99 -4.36 8.50
CA PHE A 441 13.27 -3.00 8.02
C PHE A 441 14.73 -2.60 8.17
N ASP A 442 15.18 -1.68 7.32
CA ASP A 442 16.46 -0.99 7.46
C ASP A 442 16.36 0.24 8.37
N VAL A 443 15.22 0.94 8.30
CA VAL A 443 14.94 2.16 9.07
C VAL A 443 13.53 2.06 9.65
N VAL A 444 13.34 2.55 10.86
CA VAL A 444 12.02 2.72 11.47
C VAL A 444 11.79 4.18 11.80
N VAL A 445 10.60 4.68 11.46
CA VAL A 445 10.05 5.97 11.91
C VAL A 445 9.02 5.68 12.98
N HIS A 446 9.25 6.16 14.20
CA HIS A 446 8.31 6.00 15.32
C HIS A 446 7.59 7.31 15.61
N LEU A 447 6.27 7.22 15.78
CA LEU A 447 5.39 8.32 16.17
C LEU A 447 4.71 7.97 17.49
N HIS A 448 4.79 8.87 18.45
CA HIS A 448 4.18 8.64 19.77
C HIS A 448 2.66 8.57 19.70
N THR A 449 2.05 9.47 18.94
CA THR A 449 0.59 9.52 18.80
C THR A 449 0.22 9.90 17.38
N VAL A 450 -0.82 9.24 16.85
CA VAL A 450 -1.37 9.54 15.52
C VAL A 450 -2.86 9.86 15.64
N GLY A 451 -3.37 10.67 14.72
CA GLY A 451 -4.79 10.93 14.53
C GLY A 451 -5.34 10.15 13.33
N ALA A 452 -6.65 10.08 13.24
CA ALA A 452 -7.33 9.53 12.08
C ALA A 452 -7.11 10.40 10.84
N SER A 453 -6.92 9.78 9.68
CA SER A 453 -6.81 10.47 8.39
C SER A 453 -8.11 11.21 8.04
N VAL A 454 -7.99 12.33 7.30
CA VAL A 454 -9.11 13.18 6.94
C VAL A 454 -9.63 12.82 5.54
N PRO A 455 -10.86 12.28 5.41
CA PRO A 455 -11.39 11.93 4.10
C PRO A 455 -11.60 13.18 3.22
N VAL A 456 -11.39 13.05 1.92
CA VAL A 456 -11.83 14.10 0.97
C VAL A 456 -13.36 14.21 1.04
N PRO A 457 -13.91 15.42 1.27
CA PRO A 457 -15.36 15.61 1.37
C PRO A 457 -16.08 15.13 0.12
N GLN A 458 -17.25 14.53 0.34
CA GLN A 458 -18.18 14.24 -0.77
C GLN A 458 -18.80 15.56 -1.26
N PRO A 459 -19.16 15.68 -2.56
CA PRO A 459 -19.98 16.79 -3.04
C PRO A 459 -21.32 16.81 -2.29
N GLU A 460 -21.80 18.00 -1.96
CA GLU A 460 -23.17 18.19 -1.43
C GLU A 460 -24.23 17.79 -2.45
#